data_048fd3fc9d832ebad51cf18f57df32d6
#
_entry.id   048fd3fc9d832ebad51cf18f57df32d6
#
_cell.length_a   1.000
_cell.length_b   1.000
_cell.length_c   1.000
_cell.angle_alpha   90.00
_cell.angle_beta   90.00
_cell.angle_gamma   90.00
#
_symmetry.space_group_name_H-M   'P 1'
#
loop_
_entity.id
_entity.type
_entity.pdbx_description
1 polymer ?
#
loop_
_entity_poly.entity_id
_entity_poly.type
_entity_poly.pdbx_seq_one_letter_code
_entity_poly.pdbx_strand_id
1 'polypeptide(L)'
;MDYINSTPAADGFRMPAEFERHQGCIMIWPERPGSWAYGAKAAKKAFAQIASVISESEQVYMIVSEGRKEEAAKMLPETVRLVVMDTDDAWARDTGPTFVVSGNVDTPYEARDLRGINWEFNAWGGTYDGLYADWDNDNLVAGQFMSYLGCQGYNAAPFVLEGGSIHTDGEGTMLVTESCLLSKGRNPELTKEQIENKLKQYCNVSKIIWLPCGIYNDETNEHVDNVCAFTAPAEVVLAWTDDENDPQYEMSKACLSVLENVTDAKGRHIKVRKMLIPKKPVCITEEELNGFEFEEGEDMREAGERLAASYVNFYIANDSVIVPQFDDEADSLAINVLKEAFPDRKIVGIYARDIIVGGGNIHCITQQIPEVK
;
A
#
# COMPACT_ATOMS: atom_id res chain seq x y z
N MET A 1 6.72 -5.80 -22.76
CA MET A 1 7.94 -6.15 -22.00
C MET A 1 8.22 -7.66 -22.11
N ASP A 2 9.47 -8.09 -22.25
CA ASP A 2 9.81 -9.51 -22.16
C ASP A 2 10.10 -9.85 -20.70
N TYR A 3 9.28 -10.72 -20.12
CA TYR A 3 9.45 -11.17 -18.74
C TYR A 3 10.46 -12.30 -18.63
N ILE A 4 11.15 -12.32 -17.47
CA ILE A 4 12.10 -13.39 -17.14
C ILE A 4 11.31 -14.69 -16.85
N ASN A 5 11.69 -15.79 -17.51
CA ASN A 5 11.09 -17.10 -17.28
C ASN A 5 11.74 -17.80 -16.08
N SER A 6 11.58 -17.22 -14.88
CA SER A 6 12.10 -17.69 -13.59
C SER A 6 11.27 -17.05 -12.47
N THR A 7 11.72 -17.21 -11.22
CA THR A 7 11.15 -16.50 -10.06
C THR A 7 12.25 -15.72 -9.33
N PRO A 8 11.91 -14.63 -8.63
CA PRO A 8 12.87 -13.87 -7.84
C PRO A 8 13.72 -14.74 -6.89
N ALA A 9 13.09 -15.63 -6.13
CA ALA A 9 13.80 -16.50 -5.19
C ALA A 9 14.80 -17.43 -5.88
N ALA A 10 14.45 -17.99 -7.06
CA ALA A 10 15.35 -18.85 -7.84
C ALA A 10 16.57 -18.07 -8.38
N ASP A 11 16.40 -16.79 -8.67
CA ASP A 11 17.45 -15.92 -9.20
C ASP A 11 18.23 -15.17 -8.09
N GLY A 12 17.91 -15.40 -6.81
CA GLY A 12 18.58 -14.75 -5.69
C GLY A 12 18.13 -13.30 -5.42
N PHE A 13 16.92 -12.95 -5.83
CA PHE A 13 16.28 -11.66 -5.52
C PHE A 13 15.33 -11.81 -4.33
N ARG A 14 15.16 -10.76 -3.55
CA ARG A 14 14.24 -10.66 -2.41
C ARG A 14 13.42 -9.38 -2.47
N MET A 15 12.26 -9.37 -1.85
CA MET A 15 11.51 -8.15 -1.56
C MET A 15 12.17 -7.45 -0.36
N PRO A 16 12.71 -6.22 -0.51
CA PRO A 16 13.26 -5.46 0.61
C PRO A 16 12.14 -4.91 1.49
N ALA A 17 12.48 -4.60 2.75
CA ALA A 17 11.54 -3.89 3.62
C ALA A 17 11.34 -2.45 3.14
N GLU A 18 10.16 -1.87 3.42
CA GLU A 18 9.88 -0.48 3.07
C GLU A 18 10.76 0.52 3.83
N PHE A 19 11.25 0.16 5.01
CA PHE A 19 12.18 1.00 5.76
C PHE A 19 13.65 0.92 5.26
N GLU A 20 13.98 0.08 4.27
CA GLU A 20 15.26 0.14 3.54
C GLU A 20 15.27 1.38 2.63
N ARG A 21 16.45 1.79 2.12
CA ARG A 21 16.55 3.01 1.30
C ARG A 21 15.88 2.86 -0.06
N HIS A 22 15.28 3.96 -0.50
CA HIS A 22 14.61 4.09 -1.78
C HIS A 22 15.40 4.99 -2.74
N GLN A 23 15.38 4.70 -4.03
CA GLN A 23 15.76 5.64 -5.08
C GLN A 23 14.57 6.46 -5.57
N GLY A 24 13.33 6.05 -5.24
CA GLY A 24 12.15 6.80 -5.61
C GLY A 24 10.84 6.19 -5.15
N CYS A 25 9.77 6.89 -5.46
CA CYS A 25 8.38 6.53 -5.16
C CYS A 25 7.51 6.74 -6.39
N ILE A 26 6.62 5.80 -6.68
CA ILE A 26 5.59 5.91 -7.70
C ILE A 26 4.32 6.45 -7.04
N MET A 27 3.68 7.39 -7.69
CA MET A 27 2.32 7.86 -7.40
C MET A 27 1.55 7.96 -8.71
N ILE A 28 0.22 7.91 -8.65
CA ILE A 28 -0.65 8.08 -9.80
C ILE A 28 -1.56 9.28 -9.54
N TRP A 29 -1.75 10.16 -10.54
CA TRP A 29 -2.58 11.36 -10.38
C TRP A 29 -4.06 10.97 -10.28
N PRO A 30 -4.81 11.48 -9.28
CA PRO A 30 -6.21 11.08 -9.08
C PRO A 30 -7.11 11.70 -10.14
N GLU A 31 -7.79 10.86 -10.94
CA GLU A 31 -8.62 11.31 -12.08
C GLU A 31 -10.02 10.67 -12.11
N ARG A 32 -10.21 9.45 -11.54
CA ARG A 32 -11.47 8.70 -11.61
C ARG A 32 -12.61 9.39 -10.87
N PRO A 33 -13.74 9.77 -11.52
CA PRO A 33 -14.84 10.48 -10.85
C PRO A 33 -15.59 9.64 -9.79
N GLY A 34 -15.60 8.30 -9.94
CA GLY A 34 -16.21 7.38 -8.98
C GLY A 34 -15.40 7.21 -7.69
N SER A 35 -14.08 7.51 -7.71
CA SER A 35 -13.21 7.45 -6.53
C SER A 35 -12.93 8.83 -5.94
N TRP A 36 -12.95 9.90 -6.74
CA TRP A 36 -12.48 11.23 -6.34
C TRP A 36 -13.55 12.29 -6.54
N ALA A 37 -14.22 12.66 -5.45
CA ALA A 37 -15.31 13.64 -5.45
C ALA A 37 -14.89 14.98 -6.08
N TYR A 38 -15.85 15.66 -6.73
CA TYR A 38 -15.67 17.01 -7.30
C TYR A 38 -14.47 17.15 -8.25
N GLY A 39 -14.24 16.15 -9.12
CA GLY A 39 -13.13 16.13 -10.08
C GLY A 39 -11.76 16.05 -9.42
N ALA A 40 -11.69 15.38 -8.27
CA ALA A 40 -10.47 15.15 -7.49
C ALA A 40 -9.78 16.42 -6.96
N LYS A 41 -10.44 17.57 -6.93
CA LYS A 41 -9.79 18.86 -6.62
C LYS A 41 -9.11 18.89 -5.24
N ALA A 42 -9.74 18.31 -4.22
CA ALA A 42 -9.20 18.21 -2.87
C ALA A 42 -8.13 17.12 -2.79
N ALA A 43 -8.39 15.94 -3.34
CA ALA A 43 -7.43 14.84 -3.44
C ALA A 43 -6.13 15.27 -4.14
N LYS A 44 -6.20 15.94 -5.29
CA LYS A 44 -5.03 16.47 -6.02
C LYS A 44 -4.14 17.36 -5.16
N LYS A 45 -4.70 18.17 -4.27
CA LYS A 45 -3.93 19.00 -3.33
C LYS A 45 -3.20 18.14 -2.28
N ALA A 46 -3.88 17.13 -1.73
CA ALA A 46 -3.28 16.20 -0.78
C ALA A 46 -2.16 15.39 -1.44
N PHE A 47 -2.38 14.86 -2.66
CA PHE A 47 -1.36 14.17 -3.44
C PHE A 47 -0.14 15.05 -3.73
N ALA A 48 -0.36 16.31 -4.13
CA ALA A 48 0.74 17.25 -4.39
C ALA A 48 1.54 17.54 -3.10
N GLN A 49 0.87 17.67 -1.95
CA GLN A 49 1.54 17.86 -0.67
C GLN A 49 2.37 16.64 -0.27
N ILE A 50 1.83 15.41 -0.44
CA ILE A 50 2.54 14.17 -0.16
C ILE A 50 3.74 14.04 -1.09
N ALA A 51 3.56 14.24 -2.40
CA ALA A 51 4.63 14.20 -3.39
C ALA A 51 5.74 15.22 -3.07
N SER A 52 5.38 16.41 -2.57
CA SER A 52 6.34 17.43 -2.16
C SER A 52 7.21 16.95 -0.99
N VAL A 53 6.61 16.33 0.04
CA VAL A 53 7.37 15.81 1.19
C VAL A 53 8.28 14.66 0.78
N ILE A 54 7.78 13.71 -0.02
CA ILE A 54 8.57 12.58 -0.51
C ILE A 54 9.75 13.07 -1.35
N SER A 55 9.51 14.06 -2.23
CA SER A 55 10.56 14.58 -3.13
C SER A 55 11.69 15.35 -2.43
N GLU A 56 11.60 15.57 -1.11
CA GLU A 56 12.72 16.11 -0.32
C GLU A 56 13.89 15.12 -0.20
N SER A 57 13.63 13.80 -0.30
CA SER A 57 14.63 12.75 -0.05
C SER A 57 14.71 11.64 -1.10
N GLU A 58 13.75 11.55 -2.01
CA GLU A 58 13.72 10.54 -3.08
C GLU A 58 12.98 11.04 -4.33
N GLN A 59 13.24 10.43 -5.48
CA GLN A 59 12.59 10.83 -6.72
C GLN A 59 11.12 10.37 -6.75
N VAL A 60 10.20 11.32 -6.87
CA VAL A 60 8.78 10.97 -7.13
C VAL A 60 8.52 10.87 -8.62
N TYR A 61 7.92 9.77 -9.04
CA TYR A 61 7.38 9.54 -10.38
C TYR A 61 5.85 9.61 -10.29
N MET A 62 5.27 10.66 -10.85
CA MET A 62 3.83 10.83 -10.90
C MET A 62 3.31 10.37 -12.26
N ILE A 63 2.62 9.24 -12.27
CA ILE A 63 1.91 8.75 -13.46
C ILE A 63 0.69 9.65 -13.67
N VAL A 64 0.44 10.03 -14.91
CA VAL A 64 -0.62 10.99 -15.28
C VAL A 64 -1.07 10.73 -16.72
N SER A 65 -2.37 10.86 -16.98
CA SER A 65 -2.88 10.84 -18.35
C SER A 65 -2.34 12.02 -19.17
N GLU A 66 -2.21 11.86 -20.49
CA GLU A 66 -1.75 12.97 -21.36
C GLU A 66 -2.64 14.21 -21.20
N GLY A 67 -3.95 14.01 -21.01
CA GLY A 67 -4.92 15.10 -20.84
C GLY A 67 -4.78 15.91 -19.55
N ARG A 68 -4.12 15.36 -18.52
CA ARG A 68 -3.94 15.99 -17.20
C ARG A 68 -2.52 16.46 -16.90
N LYS A 69 -1.58 16.18 -17.79
CA LYS A 69 -0.16 16.50 -17.61
C LYS A 69 0.11 17.97 -17.30
N GLU A 70 -0.54 18.89 -18.02
CA GLU A 70 -0.38 20.32 -17.76
C GLU A 70 -0.98 20.78 -16.42
N GLU A 71 -2.08 20.16 -16.00
CA GLU A 71 -2.69 20.41 -14.69
C GLU A 71 -1.75 19.95 -13.57
N ALA A 72 -1.27 18.70 -13.64
CA ALA A 72 -0.36 18.12 -12.68
C ALA A 72 0.96 18.93 -12.58
N ALA A 73 1.54 19.33 -13.72
CA ALA A 73 2.76 20.14 -13.75
C ALA A 73 2.63 21.50 -13.06
N LYS A 74 1.43 22.08 -12.99
CA LYS A 74 1.18 23.35 -12.28
C LYS A 74 1.02 23.18 -10.77
N MET A 75 0.69 21.97 -10.31
CA MET A 75 0.41 21.69 -8.90
C MET A 75 1.57 21.01 -8.19
N LEU A 76 2.41 20.27 -8.93
CA LEU A 76 3.52 19.48 -8.39
C LEU A 76 4.82 20.27 -8.38
N PRO A 77 5.75 19.99 -7.43
CA PRO A 77 7.11 20.51 -7.48
C PRO A 77 7.84 20.12 -8.77
N GLU A 78 8.75 20.97 -9.24
CA GLU A 78 9.60 20.69 -10.42
C GLU A 78 10.50 19.44 -10.24
N THR A 79 10.74 19.02 -9.01
CA THR A 79 11.49 17.79 -8.64
C THR A 79 10.70 16.52 -8.96
N VAL A 80 9.38 16.59 -9.07
CA VAL A 80 8.52 15.44 -9.41
C VAL A 80 8.59 15.18 -10.90
N ARG A 81 8.88 13.94 -11.29
CA ARG A 81 8.91 13.53 -12.69
C ARG A 81 7.54 13.03 -13.13
N LEU A 82 6.95 13.68 -14.14
CA LEU A 82 5.71 13.23 -14.75
C LEU A 82 5.98 12.09 -15.74
N VAL A 83 5.21 11.01 -15.62
CA VAL A 83 5.24 9.84 -16.49
C VAL A 83 3.87 9.70 -17.15
N VAL A 84 3.81 9.85 -18.46
CA VAL A 84 2.53 9.74 -19.18
C VAL A 84 2.19 8.27 -19.37
N MET A 85 1.03 7.88 -18.82
CA MET A 85 0.52 6.52 -18.86
C MET A 85 -0.98 6.56 -18.54
N ASP A 86 -1.79 5.79 -19.23
CA ASP A 86 -3.20 5.65 -18.93
C ASP A 86 -3.39 4.69 -17.76
N THR A 87 -4.28 5.05 -16.83
CA THR A 87 -4.66 4.27 -15.66
C THR A 87 -6.16 4.39 -15.47
N ASP A 88 -6.76 3.45 -14.73
CA ASP A 88 -8.18 3.49 -14.41
C ASP A 88 -8.42 4.18 -13.06
N ASP A 89 -7.46 4.07 -12.10
CA ASP A 89 -7.49 4.83 -10.83
C ASP A 89 -6.07 5.14 -10.31
N ALA A 90 -5.96 5.71 -9.10
CA ALA A 90 -4.73 6.30 -8.55
C ALA A 90 -4.04 5.46 -7.45
N TRP A 91 -4.27 4.17 -7.40
CA TRP A 91 -3.81 3.27 -6.34
C TRP A 91 -2.46 2.62 -6.67
N ALA A 92 -1.39 3.43 -6.66
CA ALA A 92 -0.03 3.03 -7.08
C ALA A 92 0.54 1.85 -6.28
N ARG A 93 0.14 1.65 -5.03
CA ARG A 93 0.55 0.52 -4.19
C ARG A 93 0.12 -0.81 -4.80
N ASP A 94 -1.09 -0.85 -5.34
CA ASP A 94 -1.74 -2.09 -5.75
C ASP A 94 -1.56 -2.39 -7.23
N THR A 95 -1.53 -1.34 -8.07
CA THR A 95 -1.35 -1.47 -9.51
C THR A 95 0.12 -1.38 -9.95
N GLY A 96 0.98 -0.79 -9.13
CA GLY A 96 2.41 -0.66 -9.40
C GLY A 96 3.19 -1.98 -9.21
N PRO A 97 4.41 -2.08 -9.77
CA PRO A 97 5.22 -3.28 -9.62
C PRO A 97 5.71 -3.44 -8.18
N THR A 98 5.64 -4.66 -7.64
CA THR A 98 6.40 -4.99 -6.43
C THR A 98 7.85 -5.19 -6.79
N PHE A 99 8.74 -4.35 -6.25
CA PHE A 99 10.16 -4.44 -6.57
C PHE A 99 10.92 -5.43 -5.68
N VAL A 100 11.90 -6.08 -6.30
CA VAL A 100 12.83 -7.01 -5.66
C VAL A 100 14.27 -6.64 -6.01
N VAL A 101 15.18 -6.87 -5.07
CA VAL A 101 16.61 -6.57 -5.23
C VAL A 101 17.45 -7.82 -5.09
N SER A 102 18.58 -7.90 -5.83
CA SER A 102 19.51 -9.01 -5.71
C SER A 102 20.30 -8.96 -4.40
N GLY A 103 20.77 -10.11 -3.95
CA GLY A 103 21.56 -10.24 -2.73
C GLY A 103 20.72 -10.32 -1.45
N ASN A 104 21.37 -10.06 -0.31
CA ASN A 104 20.77 -10.07 1.03
C ASN A 104 20.79 -8.67 1.67
N VAL A 105 20.36 -8.56 2.91
CA VAL A 105 20.31 -7.27 3.65
C VAL A 105 21.68 -6.61 3.80
N ASP A 106 22.76 -7.38 3.86
CA ASP A 106 24.14 -6.88 4.00
C ASP A 106 24.78 -6.51 2.66
N THR A 107 24.10 -6.80 1.52
CA THR A 107 24.60 -6.44 0.20
C THR A 107 24.55 -4.92 0.03
N PRO A 108 25.69 -4.24 -0.28
CA PRO A 108 25.68 -2.80 -0.52
C PRO A 108 24.74 -2.40 -1.65
N TYR A 109 24.08 -1.26 -1.55
CA TYR A 109 23.12 -0.78 -2.56
C TYR A 109 23.72 -0.73 -3.97
N GLU A 110 24.99 -0.29 -4.08
CA GLU A 110 25.71 -0.18 -5.34
C GLU A 110 26.01 -1.55 -5.99
N ALA A 111 25.86 -2.64 -5.24
CA ALA A 111 26.04 -4.01 -5.74
C ALA A 111 24.72 -4.73 -6.02
N ARG A 112 23.58 -4.07 -5.79
CA ARG A 112 22.25 -4.64 -6.03
C ARG A 112 21.77 -4.36 -7.45
N ASP A 113 21.05 -5.33 -8.01
CA ASP A 113 20.26 -5.15 -9.21
C ASP A 113 18.77 -5.06 -8.82
N LEU A 114 18.00 -4.28 -9.60
CA LEU A 114 16.57 -4.09 -9.42
C LEU A 114 15.80 -4.91 -10.45
N ARG A 115 14.76 -5.61 -10.01
CA ARG A 115 13.71 -6.21 -10.86
C ARG A 115 12.35 -5.93 -10.27
N GLY A 116 11.31 -6.03 -11.09
CA GLY A 116 9.93 -5.88 -10.62
C GLY A 116 9.13 -7.16 -10.81
N ILE A 117 8.02 -7.25 -10.12
CA ILE A 117 7.03 -8.31 -10.24
C ILE A 117 5.74 -7.68 -10.77
N ASN A 118 5.18 -8.24 -11.83
CA ASN A 118 3.86 -7.95 -12.34
C ASN A 118 2.90 -9.00 -11.79
N TRP A 119 2.01 -8.60 -10.89
CA TRP A 119 0.91 -9.41 -10.40
C TRP A 119 -0.29 -9.27 -11.34
N GLU A 120 -1.27 -10.16 -11.23
CA GLU A 120 -2.58 -9.90 -11.81
C GLU A 120 -3.35 -8.95 -10.89
N PHE A 121 -3.86 -7.84 -11.43
CA PHE A 121 -4.74 -6.92 -10.73
C PHE A 121 -6.16 -7.06 -11.27
N ASN A 122 -7.16 -7.09 -10.38
CA ASN A 122 -8.56 -7.30 -10.73
C ASN A 122 -9.53 -6.40 -9.96
N ALA A 123 -9.13 -5.16 -9.67
CA ALA A 123 -9.91 -4.20 -8.89
C ALA A 123 -10.39 -4.76 -7.53
N TRP A 124 -9.51 -5.48 -6.82
CA TRP A 124 -9.68 -6.07 -5.48
C TRP A 124 -10.76 -7.15 -5.36
N GLY A 125 -11.28 -7.68 -6.44
CA GLY A 125 -12.30 -8.73 -6.33
C GLY A 125 -12.83 -9.24 -7.66
N GLY A 126 -12.45 -8.63 -8.76
CA GLY A 126 -12.86 -9.01 -10.10
C GLY A 126 -14.37 -8.97 -10.27
N THR A 127 -14.93 -10.05 -10.82
CA THR A 127 -16.38 -10.15 -11.01
C THR A 127 -17.15 -10.58 -9.75
N TYR A 128 -16.45 -10.88 -8.64
CA TYR A 128 -17.08 -11.36 -7.41
C TYR A 128 -17.47 -10.20 -6.50
N ASP A 129 -16.53 -9.33 -6.18
CA ASP A 129 -16.68 -8.17 -5.29
C ASP A 129 -15.71 -7.01 -5.65
N GLY A 130 -15.32 -6.92 -6.94
CA GLY A 130 -14.48 -5.83 -7.44
C GLY A 130 -15.15 -4.47 -7.36
N LEU A 131 -14.37 -3.44 -7.07
CA LEU A 131 -14.89 -2.09 -6.82
C LEU A 131 -15.22 -1.32 -8.09
N TYR A 132 -14.69 -1.73 -9.25
CA TYR A 132 -15.05 -1.19 -10.56
C TYR A 132 -14.91 -2.24 -11.68
N ALA A 133 -15.64 -2.04 -12.77
CA ALA A 133 -15.83 -3.06 -13.79
C ALA A 133 -14.72 -3.12 -14.84
N ASP A 134 -13.98 -2.03 -15.08
CA ASP A 134 -12.89 -1.93 -16.05
C ASP A 134 -11.59 -1.58 -15.33
N TRP A 135 -10.61 -2.49 -15.35
CA TRP A 135 -9.30 -2.36 -14.71
C TRP A 135 -8.14 -2.73 -15.65
N ASP A 136 -8.38 -2.75 -16.95
CA ASP A 136 -7.40 -3.20 -17.94
C ASP A 136 -6.16 -2.32 -17.95
N ASN A 137 -6.31 -0.99 -17.83
CA ASN A 137 -5.18 -0.08 -17.76
C ASN A 137 -4.38 -0.26 -16.45
N ASP A 138 -5.08 -0.38 -15.32
CA ASP A 138 -4.45 -0.59 -14.01
C ASP A 138 -3.64 -1.89 -13.97
N ASN A 139 -4.16 -2.98 -14.55
CA ASN A 139 -3.45 -4.26 -14.68
C ASN A 139 -2.19 -4.16 -15.58
N LEU A 140 -2.06 -3.11 -16.40
CA LEU A 140 -0.89 -2.87 -17.24
C LEU A 140 0.18 -1.98 -16.59
N VAL A 141 -0.16 -1.22 -15.54
CA VAL A 141 0.73 -0.22 -14.92
C VAL A 141 2.08 -0.82 -14.54
N ALA A 142 2.10 -1.96 -13.84
CA ALA A 142 3.35 -2.58 -13.40
C ALA A 142 4.31 -2.86 -14.55
N GLY A 143 3.82 -3.51 -15.62
CA GLY A 143 4.63 -3.84 -16.80
C GLY A 143 5.09 -2.61 -17.56
N GLN A 144 4.23 -1.61 -17.71
CA GLN A 144 4.55 -0.36 -18.40
C GLN A 144 5.58 0.46 -17.62
N PHE A 145 5.43 0.55 -16.28
CA PHE A 145 6.37 1.30 -15.45
C PHE A 145 7.75 0.63 -15.38
N MET A 146 7.81 -0.70 -15.27
CA MET A 146 9.09 -1.43 -15.39
C MET A 146 9.78 -1.14 -16.74
N SER A 147 9.01 -1.12 -17.83
CA SER A 147 9.55 -0.78 -19.15
C SER A 147 10.06 0.66 -19.21
N TYR A 148 9.34 1.60 -18.59
CA TYR A 148 9.77 3.00 -18.46
C TYR A 148 11.08 3.14 -17.69
N LEU A 149 11.24 2.43 -16.58
CA LEU A 149 12.49 2.41 -15.80
C LEU A 149 13.64 1.66 -16.51
N GLY A 150 13.33 0.84 -17.51
CA GLY A 150 14.31 -0.03 -18.16
C GLY A 150 14.74 -1.20 -17.26
N CYS A 151 13.96 -1.56 -16.24
CA CYS A 151 14.24 -2.70 -15.40
C CYS A 151 13.55 -3.98 -15.90
N GLN A 152 14.20 -5.13 -15.70
CA GLN A 152 13.62 -6.43 -16.02
C GLN A 152 12.55 -6.81 -14.98
N GLY A 153 11.66 -7.73 -15.33
CA GLY A 153 10.61 -8.16 -14.44
C GLY A 153 10.18 -9.61 -14.60
N TYR A 154 9.44 -10.06 -13.63
CA TYR A 154 8.78 -11.35 -13.57
C TYR A 154 7.28 -11.17 -13.75
N ASN A 155 6.63 -12.09 -14.46
CA ASN A 155 5.19 -12.12 -14.56
C ASN A 155 4.64 -13.20 -13.64
N ALA A 156 3.86 -12.80 -12.65
CA ALA A 156 3.21 -13.70 -11.71
C ALA A 156 1.78 -14.09 -12.13
N ALA A 157 1.21 -13.42 -13.15
CA ALA A 157 -0.13 -13.73 -13.64
C ALA A 157 -0.27 -15.23 -13.99
N PRO A 158 -1.42 -15.82 -13.72
CA PRO A 158 -2.68 -15.22 -13.29
C PRO A 158 -2.86 -15.14 -11.75
N PHE A 159 -1.80 -15.07 -10.96
CA PHE A 159 -1.89 -14.95 -9.50
C PHE A 159 -2.26 -13.51 -9.12
N VAL A 160 -3.48 -13.33 -8.61
CA VAL A 160 -3.99 -12.03 -8.17
C VAL A 160 -3.36 -11.64 -6.85
N LEU A 161 -2.72 -10.49 -6.80
CA LEU A 161 -2.12 -9.91 -5.60
C LEU A 161 -1.95 -8.41 -5.75
N GLU A 162 -2.19 -7.69 -4.68
CA GLU A 162 -1.96 -6.25 -4.55
C GLU A 162 -0.80 -5.97 -3.57
N GLY A 163 -0.06 -4.89 -3.81
CA GLY A 163 1.05 -4.50 -2.93
C GLY A 163 0.62 -4.19 -1.49
N GLY A 164 -0.61 -3.68 -1.30
CA GLY A 164 -1.18 -3.39 0.02
C GLY A 164 -1.56 -4.65 0.82
N SER A 165 -1.72 -5.80 0.15
CA SER A 165 -2.03 -7.08 0.79
C SER A 165 -0.84 -7.78 1.45
N ILE A 166 0.40 -7.27 1.25
CA ILE A 166 1.64 -7.84 1.76
C ILE A 166 2.51 -6.77 2.43
N HIS A 167 3.19 -7.13 3.52
CA HIS A 167 4.21 -6.29 4.17
C HIS A 167 5.37 -7.15 4.66
N THR A 168 6.64 -6.76 4.39
CA THR A 168 7.81 -7.57 4.73
C THR A 168 8.81 -6.84 5.62
N ASP A 169 9.53 -7.60 6.44
CA ASP A 169 10.66 -7.11 7.24
C ASP A 169 11.98 -7.05 6.46
N GLY A 170 11.99 -7.49 5.19
CA GLY A 170 13.20 -7.59 4.37
C GLY A 170 14.16 -8.72 4.77
N GLU A 171 13.90 -9.40 5.88
CA GLU A 171 14.74 -10.47 6.45
C GLU A 171 14.09 -11.86 6.36
N GLY A 172 13.04 -11.97 5.55
CA GLY A 172 12.37 -13.24 5.23
C GLY A 172 11.05 -13.45 5.94
N THR A 173 10.50 -12.45 6.65
CA THR A 173 9.16 -12.49 7.24
C THR A 173 8.21 -11.62 6.44
N MET A 174 6.98 -12.10 6.25
CA MET A 174 5.90 -11.36 5.60
C MET A 174 4.64 -11.43 6.45
N LEU A 175 3.93 -10.31 6.55
CA LEU A 175 2.58 -10.18 7.10
C LEU A 175 1.57 -10.18 5.96
N VAL A 176 0.46 -10.87 6.17
CA VAL A 176 -0.72 -10.89 5.29
C VAL A 176 -1.97 -11.05 6.14
N THR A 177 -3.16 -10.79 5.58
CA THR A 177 -4.44 -11.09 6.23
C THR A 177 -5.13 -12.30 5.60
N GLU A 178 -5.84 -13.09 6.40
CA GLU A 178 -6.67 -14.19 5.91
C GLU A 178 -7.88 -13.67 5.15
N SER A 179 -8.52 -12.61 5.66
CA SER A 179 -9.67 -11.96 5.02
C SER A 179 -9.37 -11.59 3.56
N CYS A 180 -8.17 -11.05 3.28
CA CYS A 180 -7.79 -10.65 1.93
C CYS A 180 -7.37 -11.85 1.07
N LEU A 181 -6.27 -12.52 1.41
CA LEU A 181 -5.65 -13.51 0.50
C LEU A 181 -6.46 -14.79 0.34
N LEU A 182 -7.38 -15.10 1.27
CA LEU A 182 -8.28 -16.25 1.18
C LEU A 182 -9.69 -15.85 0.69
N SER A 183 -9.90 -14.59 0.29
CA SER A 183 -11.17 -14.14 -0.27
C SER A 183 -11.44 -14.80 -1.63
N LYS A 184 -12.72 -14.90 -1.97
CA LYS A 184 -13.14 -15.47 -3.27
C LYS A 184 -12.81 -14.54 -4.44
N GLY A 185 -12.59 -13.27 -4.16
CA GLY A 185 -12.22 -12.28 -5.17
C GLY A 185 -10.75 -12.30 -5.56
N ARG A 186 -9.92 -13.19 -4.99
CA ARG A 186 -8.47 -13.29 -5.33
C ARG A 186 -8.15 -14.58 -6.07
N ASN A 187 -7.76 -15.62 -5.34
CA ASN A 187 -7.30 -16.89 -5.92
C ASN A 187 -8.09 -18.08 -5.33
N PRO A 188 -9.42 -18.17 -5.54
CA PRO A 188 -10.29 -19.12 -4.85
C PRO A 188 -9.98 -20.59 -5.12
N GLU A 189 -9.28 -20.91 -6.22
CA GLU A 189 -8.84 -22.28 -6.56
C GLU A 189 -7.55 -22.68 -5.86
N LEU A 190 -6.85 -21.76 -5.19
CA LEU A 190 -5.60 -22.06 -4.51
C LEU A 190 -5.84 -22.33 -3.02
N THR A 191 -5.14 -23.33 -2.50
CA THR A 191 -5.07 -23.53 -1.05
C THR A 191 -4.15 -22.51 -0.38
N LYS A 192 -4.32 -22.26 0.92
CA LYS A 192 -3.43 -21.40 1.72
C LYS A 192 -1.95 -21.76 1.51
N GLU A 193 -1.60 -23.05 1.50
CA GLU A 193 -0.23 -23.52 1.24
C GLU A 193 0.26 -23.15 -0.17
N GLN A 194 -0.59 -23.24 -1.18
CA GLN A 194 -0.24 -22.85 -2.54
C GLN A 194 -0.01 -21.34 -2.67
N ILE A 195 -0.82 -20.53 -1.98
CA ILE A 195 -0.63 -19.08 -1.88
C ILE A 195 0.71 -18.77 -1.19
N GLU A 196 0.99 -19.40 -0.04
CA GLU A 196 2.29 -19.24 0.63
C GLU A 196 3.47 -19.59 -0.27
N ASN A 197 3.36 -20.67 -1.04
CA ASN A 197 4.42 -21.08 -1.96
C ASN A 197 4.64 -20.04 -3.07
N LYS A 198 3.58 -19.38 -3.57
CA LYS A 198 3.70 -18.28 -4.51
C LYS A 198 4.43 -17.08 -3.88
N LEU A 199 4.01 -16.67 -2.69
CA LEU A 199 4.68 -15.56 -1.97
C LEU A 199 6.15 -15.87 -1.69
N LYS A 200 6.48 -17.10 -1.28
CA LYS A 200 7.88 -17.53 -1.08
C LYS A 200 8.70 -17.49 -2.37
N GLN A 201 8.13 -17.88 -3.50
CA GLN A 201 8.80 -17.88 -4.80
C GLN A 201 9.04 -16.46 -5.33
N TYR A 202 8.08 -15.56 -5.17
CA TYR A 202 8.15 -14.24 -5.76
C TYR A 202 8.77 -13.20 -4.82
N CYS A 203 8.50 -13.24 -3.53
CA CYS A 203 9.05 -12.29 -2.56
C CYS A 203 10.31 -12.79 -1.83
N ASN A 204 10.66 -14.07 -2.01
CA ASN A 204 11.79 -14.75 -1.35
C ASN A 204 11.72 -14.64 0.18
N VAL A 205 10.54 -14.85 0.74
CA VAL A 205 10.30 -14.93 2.18
C VAL A 205 10.25 -16.38 2.62
N SER A 206 10.67 -16.68 3.85
CA SER A 206 10.66 -18.03 4.41
C SER A 206 9.52 -18.25 5.41
N LYS A 207 8.99 -17.16 5.97
CA LYS A 207 7.90 -17.19 6.95
C LYS A 207 6.82 -16.19 6.62
N ILE A 208 5.56 -16.65 6.65
CA ILE A 208 4.39 -15.82 6.48
C ILE A 208 3.58 -15.86 7.77
N ILE A 209 3.29 -14.69 8.31
CA ILE A 209 2.43 -14.51 9.48
C ILE A 209 1.07 -14.08 8.96
N TRP A 210 0.07 -14.90 9.19
CA TRP A 210 -1.31 -14.67 8.80
C TRP A 210 -2.06 -14.00 9.94
N LEU A 211 -2.45 -12.75 9.75
CA LEU A 211 -3.38 -12.06 10.62
C LEU A 211 -4.81 -12.46 10.22
N PRO A 212 -5.73 -12.66 11.17
CA PRO A 212 -7.08 -13.12 10.81
C PRO A 212 -7.88 -12.10 10.02
N CYS A 213 -7.62 -10.80 10.22
CA CYS A 213 -8.39 -9.69 9.67
C CYS A 213 -7.55 -8.41 9.57
N GLY A 214 -8.10 -7.39 8.91
CA GLY A 214 -7.53 -6.05 8.78
C GLY A 214 -8.30 -4.98 9.54
N ILE A 215 -8.65 -3.89 8.86
CA ILE A 215 -9.48 -2.80 9.41
C ILE A 215 -10.95 -3.05 9.07
N TYR A 216 -11.82 -2.76 10.03
CA TYR A 216 -13.26 -2.88 9.86
C TYR A 216 -13.76 -2.03 8.68
N ASN A 217 -14.56 -2.66 7.81
CA ASN A 217 -15.13 -2.06 6.61
C ASN A 217 -14.11 -1.60 5.57
N ASP A 218 -12.96 -2.27 5.49
CA ASP A 218 -11.98 -2.04 4.42
C ASP A 218 -12.45 -2.71 3.12
N GLU A 219 -12.68 -1.90 2.10
CA GLU A 219 -13.21 -2.30 0.79
C GLU A 219 -12.30 -3.27 0.03
N THR A 220 -11.01 -3.31 0.37
CA THR A 220 -10.02 -4.19 -0.26
C THR A 220 -9.99 -5.61 0.31
N ASN A 221 -11.03 -6.00 1.06
CA ASN A 221 -11.08 -7.22 1.88
C ASN A 221 -10.01 -7.22 3.00
N GLU A 222 -9.78 -6.07 3.61
CA GLU A 222 -8.94 -5.93 4.79
C GLU A 222 -7.44 -6.16 4.50
N HIS A 223 -6.85 -5.30 3.66
CA HIS A 223 -5.42 -5.28 3.40
C HIS A 223 -4.58 -5.15 4.68
N VAL A 224 -3.41 -5.80 4.69
CA VAL A 224 -2.52 -5.77 5.86
C VAL A 224 -1.90 -4.40 6.12
N ASP A 225 -1.66 -3.61 5.08
CA ASP A 225 -1.04 -2.28 5.16
C ASP A 225 -1.88 -1.25 5.92
N ASN A 226 -3.17 -1.55 6.12
CA ASN A 226 -4.09 -0.72 6.87
C ASN A 226 -4.16 -1.11 8.36
N VAL A 227 -3.77 -2.34 8.73
CA VAL A 227 -3.86 -2.85 10.10
C VAL A 227 -2.51 -3.06 10.78
N CYS A 228 -1.46 -3.50 10.04
CA CYS A 228 -0.18 -3.85 10.63
C CYS A 228 0.99 -3.60 9.67
N ALA A 229 2.01 -2.89 10.13
CA ALA A 229 3.20 -2.58 9.34
C ALA A 229 4.48 -2.82 10.14
N PHE A 230 5.53 -3.38 9.49
CA PHE A 230 6.86 -3.45 10.06
C PHE A 230 7.49 -2.05 10.12
N THR A 231 8.09 -1.73 11.27
CA THR A 231 8.87 -0.50 11.49
C THR A 231 10.37 -0.80 11.58
N ALA A 232 10.71 -2.03 11.90
CA ALA A 232 12.05 -2.60 11.92
C ALA A 232 11.93 -4.14 11.87
N PRO A 233 13.02 -4.90 11.68
CA PRO A 233 12.98 -6.35 11.80
C PRO A 233 12.45 -6.79 13.18
N ALA A 234 11.41 -7.65 13.18
CA ALA A 234 10.68 -8.09 14.37
C ALA A 234 9.98 -6.98 15.19
N GLU A 235 9.81 -5.76 14.66
CA GLU A 235 8.99 -4.71 15.28
C GLU A 235 7.87 -4.28 14.35
N VAL A 236 6.65 -4.18 14.88
CA VAL A 236 5.47 -3.76 14.12
C VAL A 236 4.67 -2.70 14.87
N VAL A 237 3.93 -1.89 14.11
CA VAL A 237 2.79 -1.14 14.62
C VAL A 237 1.52 -1.90 14.26
N LEU A 238 0.54 -1.90 15.17
CA LEU A 238 -0.76 -2.55 15.00
C LEU A 238 -1.86 -1.53 15.28
N ALA A 239 -2.79 -1.38 14.36
CA ALA A 239 -3.98 -0.56 14.54
C ALA A 239 -4.78 -1.06 15.76
N TRP A 240 -5.20 -0.14 16.62
CA TRP A 240 -5.80 -0.45 17.91
C TRP A 240 -6.93 0.52 18.27
N THR A 241 -7.88 0.05 19.05
CA THR A 241 -8.83 0.89 19.78
C THR A 241 -8.97 0.37 21.19
N ASP A 242 -9.22 1.27 22.15
CA ASP A 242 -9.53 0.92 23.54
C ASP A 242 -11.05 0.88 23.78
N ASP A 243 -11.86 1.23 22.79
CA ASP A 243 -13.34 1.14 22.85
C ASP A 243 -13.79 -0.29 22.56
N GLU A 244 -14.19 -1.02 23.60
CA GLU A 244 -14.69 -2.39 23.48
C GLU A 244 -16.00 -2.52 22.71
N ASN A 245 -16.70 -1.41 22.42
CA ASN A 245 -17.91 -1.39 21.61
C ASN A 245 -17.60 -1.14 20.12
N ASP A 246 -16.40 -0.71 19.78
CA ASP A 246 -15.99 -0.56 18.38
C ASP A 246 -15.71 -1.95 17.78
N PRO A 247 -16.29 -2.30 16.61
CA PRO A 247 -16.03 -3.59 15.95
C PRO A 247 -14.54 -3.85 15.73
N GLN A 248 -13.71 -2.81 15.56
CA GLN A 248 -12.26 -2.96 15.43
C GLN A 248 -11.59 -3.55 16.68
N TYR A 249 -12.17 -3.41 17.87
CA TYR A 249 -11.55 -3.90 19.11
C TYR A 249 -11.26 -5.40 19.07
N GLU A 250 -12.26 -6.24 18.77
CA GLU A 250 -12.07 -7.69 18.70
C GLU A 250 -11.19 -8.09 17.50
N MET A 251 -11.27 -7.36 16.37
CA MET A 251 -10.41 -7.58 15.20
C MET A 251 -8.93 -7.33 15.56
N SER A 252 -8.61 -6.17 16.13
CA SER A 252 -7.24 -5.85 16.58
C SER A 252 -6.72 -6.79 17.64
N LYS A 253 -7.57 -7.22 18.57
CA LYS A 253 -7.23 -8.18 19.63
C LYS A 253 -6.90 -9.56 19.05
N ALA A 254 -7.62 -10.00 18.03
CA ALA A 254 -7.33 -11.24 17.33
C ALA A 254 -5.95 -11.18 16.62
N CYS A 255 -5.65 -10.07 15.95
CA CYS A 255 -4.35 -9.84 15.34
C CYS A 255 -3.21 -9.79 16.37
N LEU A 256 -3.42 -9.08 17.49
CA LEU A 256 -2.45 -9.02 18.58
C LEU A 256 -2.14 -10.41 19.14
N SER A 257 -3.18 -11.25 19.34
CA SER A 257 -3.01 -12.62 19.84
C SER A 257 -2.11 -13.46 18.93
N VAL A 258 -2.20 -13.29 17.60
CA VAL A 258 -1.30 -13.96 16.67
C VAL A 258 0.13 -13.43 16.84
N LEU A 259 0.32 -12.12 16.82
CA LEU A 259 1.64 -11.48 16.87
C LEU A 259 2.41 -11.79 18.16
N GLU A 260 1.73 -11.88 19.30
CA GLU A 260 2.34 -12.22 20.60
C GLU A 260 2.80 -13.69 20.69
N ASN A 261 2.25 -14.58 19.86
CA ASN A 261 2.51 -16.02 19.90
C ASN A 261 3.38 -16.55 18.76
N VAL A 262 3.85 -15.66 17.88
CA VAL A 262 4.73 -16.03 16.76
C VAL A 262 6.12 -15.41 16.90
N THR A 263 7.05 -15.93 16.11
CA THR A 263 8.37 -15.33 15.89
C THR A 263 8.50 -14.93 14.42
N ASP A 264 9.48 -14.11 14.11
CA ASP A 264 9.87 -13.84 12.72
C ASP A 264 10.64 -15.02 12.07
N ALA A 265 11.11 -14.86 10.87
CA ALA A 265 11.88 -15.86 10.13
C ALA A 265 13.23 -16.20 10.79
N LYS A 266 13.77 -15.33 11.63
CA LYS A 266 15.02 -15.52 12.39
C LYS A 266 14.80 -16.01 13.84
N GLY A 267 13.54 -16.28 14.22
CA GLY A 267 13.18 -16.79 15.55
C GLY A 267 13.06 -15.71 16.62
N ARG A 268 13.02 -14.42 16.28
CA ARG A 268 12.81 -13.30 17.21
C ARG A 268 11.31 -13.14 17.49
N HIS A 269 10.95 -12.86 18.73
CA HIS A 269 9.58 -12.49 19.07
C HIS A 269 9.22 -11.12 18.46
N ILE A 270 8.00 -11.00 18.00
CA ILE A 270 7.49 -9.75 17.42
C ILE A 270 7.19 -8.75 18.55
N LYS A 271 7.78 -7.59 18.47
CA LYS A 271 7.46 -6.45 19.34
C LYS A 271 6.35 -5.64 18.72
N VAL A 272 5.22 -5.56 19.39
CA VAL A 272 4.02 -4.85 18.91
C VAL A 272 3.89 -3.51 19.59
N ARG A 273 3.78 -2.43 18.80
CA ARG A 273 3.37 -1.10 19.24
C ARG A 273 1.91 -0.88 18.82
N LYS A 274 1.03 -0.68 19.79
CA LYS A 274 -0.36 -0.32 19.51
C LYS A 274 -0.43 1.13 19.04
N MET A 275 -1.12 1.37 17.93
CA MET A 275 -1.36 2.70 17.39
C MET A 275 -2.86 2.90 17.26
N LEU A 276 -3.41 3.82 18.05
CA LEU A 276 -4.86 4.05 18.03
C LEU A 276 -5.33 4.44 16.63
N ILE A 277 -6.47 3.91 16.21
CA ILE A 277 -7.23 4.44 15.08
C ILE A 277 -7.93 5.75 15.50
N PRO A 278 -8.51 6.54 14.57
CA PRO A 278 -9.30 7.71 14.94
C PRO A 278 -10.37 7.35 15.97
N LYS A 279 -10.44 8.13 17.06
CA LYS A 279 -11.42 7.90 18.14
C LYS A 279 -12.86 8.08 17.69
N LYS A 280 -13.07 8.97 16.72
CA LYS A 280 -14.35 9.15 16.07
C LYS A 280 -14.32 8.43 14.73
N PRO A 281 -15.27 7.52 14.45
CA PRO A 281 -15.37 6.92 13.14
C PRO A 281 -15.39 7.99 12.04
N VAL A 282 -14.49 7.86 11.07
CA VAL A 282 -14.49 8.71 9.88
C VAL A 282 -15.56 8.15 8.95
N CYS A 283 -16.60 8.92 8.70
CA CYS A 283 -17.72 8.49 7.87
C CYS A 283 -17.89 9.42 6.68
N ILE A 284 -18.37 8.86 5.57
CA ILE A 284 -18.69 9.62 4.36
C ILE A 284 -19.88 10.57 4.64
N THR A 285 -19.80 11.80 4.14
CA THR A 285 -20.87 12.78 4.29
C THR A 285 -21.78 12.83 3.06
N GLU A 286 -23.01 13.37 3.22
CA GLU A 286 -23.89 13.62 2.06
C GLU A 286 -23.25 14.58 1.04
N GLU A 287 -22.46 15.55 1.50
CA GLU A 287 -21.76 16.50 0.64
C GLU A 287 -20.68 15.78 -0.20
N GLU A 288 -19.87 14.92 0.41
CA GLU A 288 -18.87 14.12 -0.31
C GLU A 288 -19.52 13.18 -1.31
N LEU A 289 -20.58 12.47 -0.89
CA LEU A 289 -21.32 11.55 -1.74
C LEU A 289 -21.88 12.23 -3.00
N ASN A 290 -22.39 13.45 -2.87
CA ASN A 290 -22.88 14.24 -4.01
C ASN A 290 -21.76 14.68 -4.99
N GLY A 291 -20.50 14.54 -4.62
CA GLY A 291 -19.36 14.89 -5.45
C GLY A 291 -18.83 13.76 -6.30
N PHE A 292 -19.27 12.52 -6.07
CA PHE A 292 -18.90 11.37 -6.90
C PHE A 292 -19.77 11.25 -8.15
N GLU A 293 -19.19 10.72 -9.21
CA GLU A 293 -19.88 10.38 -10.45
C GLU A 293 -19.62 8.88 -10.70
N PHE A 294 -20.49 8.02 -10.13
CA PHE A 294 -20.37 6.57 -10.26
C PHE A 294 -20.77 6.11 -11.66
N GLU A 295 -20.02 5.14 -12.20
CA GLU A 295 -20.32 4.47 -13.45
C GLU A 295 -21.09 3.16 -13.20
N GLU A 296 -21.65 2.57 -14.26
CA GLU A 296 -22.32 1.27 -14.17
C GLU A 296 -21.33 0.18 -13.79
N GLY A 297 -21.58 -0.54 -12.69
CA GLY A 297 -20.72 -1.60 -12.16
C GLY A 297 -19.73 -1.15 -11.08
N GLU A 298 -19.76 0.14 -10.68
CA GLU A 298 -19.05 0.62 -9.50
C GLU A 298 -19.86 0.36 -8.22
N ASP A 299 -19.16 0.06 -7.13
CA ASP A 299 -19.81 -0.07 -5.83
C ASP A 299 -20.21 1.32 -5.31
N MET A 300 -21.50 1.46 -4.98
CA MET A 300 -22.08 2.73 -4.54
C MET A 300 -21.93 2.86 -3.03
N ARG A 301 -21.32 3.96 -2.59
CA ARG A 301 -21.20 4.31 -1.18
C ARG A 301 -22.47 4.94 -0.63
N GLU A 302 -22.64 4.88 0.68
CA GLU A 302 -23.76 5.48 1.38
C GLU A 302 -23.30 6.57 2.35
N ALA A 303 -24.14 7.62 2.49
CA ALA A 303 -23.86 8.67 3.48
C ALA A 303 -23.94 8.09 4.91
N GLY A 304 -22.93 8.39 5.72
CA GLY A 304 -22.79 7.83 7.07
C GLY A 304 -22.03 6.50 7.12
N GLU A 305 -21.68 5.92 6.00
CA GLU A 305 -20.84 4.74 5.92
C GLU A 305 -19.47 5.02 6.52
N ARG A 306 -18.96 4.10 7.37
CA ARG A 306 -17.66 4.22 8.01
C ARG A 306 -16.57 3.83 7.03
N LEU A 307 -15.59 4.71 6.89
CA LEU A 307 -14.39 4.50 6.10
C LEU A 307 -13.31 3.78 6.93
N ALA A 308 -12.45 3.01 6.28
CA ALA A 308 -11.38 2.24 6.91
C ALA A 308 -10.17 3.12 7.30
N ALA A 309 -10.42 4.22 8.02
CA ALA A 309 -9.40 5.19 8.40
C ALA A 309 -8.44 4.62 9.45
N SER A 310 -7.16 4.56 9.12
CA SER A 310 -6.10 4.05 9.99
C SER A 310 -4.81 4.86 9.81
N TYR A 311 -4.14 5.16 10.94
CA TYR A 311 -2.81 5.78 10.90
C TYR A 311 -1.71 4.80 10.50
N VAL A 312 -1.99 3.49 10.47
CA VAL A 312 -1.03 2.46 10.01
C VAL A 312 -0.78 2.56 8.52
N ASN A 313 -1.68 3.16 7.76
CA ASN A 313 -1.54 3.37 6.32
C ASN A 313 -0.63 4.59 6.02
N PHE A 314 0.56 4.62 6.64
CA PHE A 314 1.62 5.62 6.42
C PHE A 314 2.61 5.15 5.35
N TYR A 315 3.35 6.08 4.77
CA TYR A 315 4.47 5.80 3.86
C TYR A 315 5.82 6.09 4.52
N ILE A 316 6.79 5.19 4.37
CA ILE A 316 8.14 5.33 4.89
C ILE A 316 9.05 5.85 3.77
N ALA A 317 9.32 7.16 3.74
CA ALA A 317 10.34 7.75 2.86
C ALA A 317 11.74 7.70 3.51
N ASN A 318 12.80 8.04 2.76
CA ASN A 318 14.17 7.96 3.26
C ASN A 318 14.40 8.79 4.53
N ASP A 319 13.94 10.04 4.56
CA ASP A 319 14.19 10.98 5.67
C ASP A 319 12.91 11.30 6.48
N SER A 320 11.76 10.78 6.06
CA SER A 320 10.48 11.06 6.72
C SER A 320 9.55 9.85 6.72
N VAL A 321 8.55 9.87 7.61
CA VAL A 321 7.37 9.01 7.57
C VAL A 321 6.16 9.90 7.43
N ILE A 322 5.38 9.69 6.38
CA ILE A 322 4.19 10.47 6.07
C ILE A 322 2.97 9.72 6.59
N VAL A 323 2.30 10.29 7.59
CA VAL A 323 1.18 9.66 8.29
C VAL A 323 -0.12 10.42 8.06
N PRO A 324 -1.23 9.72 7.74
CA PRO A 324 -2.53 10.37 7.59
C PRO A 324 -3.00 11.03 8.89
N GLN A 325 -3.73 12.13 8.77
CA GLN A 325 -4.38 12.83 9.87
C GLN A 325 -5.85 13.07 9.52
N PHE A 326 -6.72 13.06 10.52
CA PHE A 326 -8.18 13.10 10.34
C PHE A 326 -8.87 14.21 11.16
N ASP A 327 -8.12 15.17 11.73
CA ASP A 327 -8.60 16.14 12.71
C ASP A 327 -9.22 15.46 13.95
N ASP A 328 -8.56 14.40 14.41
CA ASP A 328 -8.96 13.59 15.55
C ASP A 328 -7.95 13.72 16.73
N GLU A 329 -8.42 13.49 17.93
CA GLU A 329 -7.56 13.52 19.14
C GLU A 329 -6.41 12.50 19.06
N ALA A 330 -6.58 11.40 18.33
CA ALA A 330 -5.57 10.38 18.15
C ALA A 330 -4.46 10.76 17.16
N ASP A 331 -4.63 11.83 16.36
CA ASP A 331 -3.62 12.28 15.39
C ASP A 331 -2.24 12.51 16.05
N SER A 332 -2.22 13.21 17.17
CA SER A 332 -0.98 13.47 17.91
C SER A 332 -0.37 12.23 18.56
N LEU A 333 -1.22 11.29 18.96
CA LEU A 333 -0.78 10.01 19.56
C LEU A 333 -0.12 9.11 18.51
N ALA A 334 -0.70 9.03 17.31
CA ALA A 334 -0.11 8.30 16.19
C ALA A 334 1.27 8.85 15.81
N ILE A 335 1.41 10.19 15.73
CA ILE A 335 2.71 10.83 15.49
C ILE A 335 3.74 10.46 16.57
N ASN A 336 3.34 10.40 17.84
CA ASN A 336 4.27 10.02 18.92
C ASN A 336 4.71 8.56 18.84
N VAL A 337 3.80 7.63 18.51
CA VAL A 337 4.14 6.21 18.30
C VAL A 337 5.16 6.07 17.17
N LEU A 338 4.96 6.79 16.06
CA LEU A 338 5.88 6.74 14.92
C LEU A 338 7.24 7.40 15.22
N LYS A 339 7.29 8.49 16.02
CA LYS A 339 8.58 9.06 16.48
C LYS A 339 9.41 8.08 17.30
N GLU A 340 8.75 7.22 18.10
CA GLU A 340 9.44 6.17 18.84
C GLU A 340 9.89 5.02 17.94
N ALA A 341 9.10 4.70 16.91
CA ALA A 341 9.40 3.64 15.95
C ALA A 341 10.51 4.04 14.95
N PHE A 342 10.54 5.31 14.56
CA PHE A 342 11.47 5.87 13.57
C PHE A 342 12.23 7.08 14.13
N PRO A 343 13.15 6.89 15.10
CA PRO A 343 13.84 7.99 15.77
C PRO A 343 14.71 8.84 14.83
N ASP A 344 15.14 8.27 13.70
CA ASP A 344 16.02 8.92 12.72
C ASP A 344 15.26 9.54 11.53
N ARG A 345 13.92 9.47 11.53
CA ARG A 345 13.06 10.05 10.49
C ARG A 345 12.14 11.13 11.02
N LYS A 346 11.91 12.15 10.21
CA LYS A 346 10.90 13.19 10.50
C LYS A 346 9.50 12.61 10.31
N ILE A 347 8.64 12.71 11.33
CA ILE A 347 7.23 12.32 11.19
C ILE A 347 6.42 13.51 10.70
N VAL A 348 5.76 13.34 9.54
CA VAL A 348 4.98 14.39 8.87
C VAL A 348 3.53 13.95 8.80
N GLY A 349 2.67 14.61 9.57
CA GLY A 349 1.22 14.42 9.49
C GLY A 349 0.64 15.20 8.31
N ILE A 350 -0.18 14.53 7.49
CA ILE A 350 -0.91 15.17 6.39
C ILE A 350 -2.40 14.87 6.53
N TYR A 351 -3.23 15.90 6.45
CA TYR A 351 -4.68 15.75 6.44
C TYR A 351 -5.09 14.90 5.24
N ALA A 352 -5.72 13.78 5.50
CA ALA A 352 -5.92 12.71 4.51
C ALA A 352 -7.41 12.33 4.32
N ARG A 353 -8.34 13.13 4.83
CA ARG A 353 -9.76 12.90 4.60
C ARG A 353 -10.10 12.84 3.11
N ASP A 354 -9.53 13.75 2.32
CA ASP A 354 -9.76 13.84 0.88
C ASP A 354 -9.18 12.64 0.09
N ILE A 355 -8.39 11.79 0.76
CA ILE A 355 -7.86 10.53 0.21
C ILE A 355 -8.74 9.35 0.66
N ILE A 356 -9.01 9.26 1.97
CA ILE A 356 -9.75 8.11 2.52
C ILE A 356 -11.19 8.02 2.00
N VAL A 357 -11.82 9.12 1.62
CA VAL A 357 -13.13 9.10 0.96
C VAL A 357 -13.08 8.39 -0.40
N GLY A 358 -11.93 8.22 -1.01
CA GLY A 358 -11.69 7.40 -2.19
C GLY A 358 -11.56 5.90 -1.91
N GLY A 359 -11.45 5.47 -0.63
CA GLY A 359 -11.37 4.08 -0.21
C GLY A 359 -10.03 3.67 0.40
N GLY A 360 -8.91 4.36 0.10
CA GLY A 360 -7.58 4.08 0.62
C GLY A 360 -6.92 5.29 1.28
N ASN A 361 -5.61 5.20 1.60
CA ASN A 361 -4.90 6.30 2.24
C ASN A 361 -3.47 6.46 1.70
N ILE A 362 -2.55 7.07 2.45
CA ILE A 362 -1.22 7.50 2.00
C ILE A 362 -0.38 6.32 1.49
N HIS A 363 -0.38 5.18 2.17
CA HIS A 363 0.34 3.99 1.71
C HIS A 363 -0.22 3.45 0.39
N CYS A 364 -1.55 3.43 0.25
CA CYS A 364 -2.23 2.92 -0.94
C CYS A 364 -1.91 3.71 -2.21
N ILE A 365 -1.65 5.03 -2.10
CA ILE A 365 -1.32 5.90 -3.23
C ILE A 365 0.18 5.99 -3.55
N THR A 366 1.02 5.25 -2.83
CA THR A 366 2.48 5.30 -2.95
C THR A 366 3.08 3.91 -3.14
N GLN A 367 4.10 3.78 -4.00
CA GLN A 367 4.85 2.53 -4.19
C GLN A 367 6.34 2.84 -4.26
N GLN A 368 7.11 2.32 -3.31
CA GLN A 368 8.55 2.55 -3.23
C GLN A 368 9.33 1.83 -4.34
N ILE A 369 10.41 2.47 -4.78
CA ILE A 369 11.42 1.90 -5.66
C ILE A 369 12.70 1.76 -4.83
N PRO A 370 13.14 0.54 -4.49
CA PRO A 370 14.34 0.33 -3.68
C PRO A 370 15.59 0.94 -4.31
N GLU A 371 16.51 1.43 -3.46
CA GLU A 371 17.80 1.96 -3.91
C GLU A 371 18.70 0.83 -4.41
N VAL A 372 19.26 1.05 -5.61
CA VAL A 372 20.28 0.23 -6.27
C VAL A 372 21.32 1.16 -6.88
N LYS A 373 22.24 0.66 -7.69
CA LYS A 373 23.33 1.45 -8.35
C LYS A 373 22.89 2.79 -8.89
#